data_5f89251d0104705d5cb9c6f0699b7f41
#
_entry.id   5f89251d0104705d5cb9c6f0699b7f41
#
_cell.length_a   1.000
_cell.length_b   1.000
_cell.length_c   1.000
_cell.angle_alpha   90.00
_cell.angle_beta   90.00
_cell.angle_gamma   90.00
#
_symmetry.space_group_name_H-M   'P 1'
#
loop_
_entity.id
_entity.type
_entity.pdbx_description
1 polymer ?
#
loop_
_entity_poly.entity_id
_entity_poly.type
_entity_poly.pdbx_seq_one_letter_code
_entity_poly.pdbx_strand_id
1 'polypeptide(L)'
;VARLVWGETGERFFETGVDRGVLYIESRPGVVWNGLTSVTESPTGGDAQPYFIDGIKYQNVPNAEDFEGTIEAFTYPNEFTECEGLIEAYSGLFLTSQGRKPFGLAYRTLVGNDVNGVDKGYKIHLLYNVLAEPTSRSNSTMDDNPNPQNFSWKITTLPPPVVGYRRTAHFIIDSRVTDPLALAAIEDILYGTESLTSRLPLPAEIFTIFETNSSFVVVDNGDGTFTASGTDFEVFMSGVDTFTIDTPSAVFVDADSYTLSSP
;
A
#
# COMPACT_ATOMS: atom_id res chain seq x y z
N VAL A 1 -5.49 -10.56 34.40
CA VAL A 1 -6.01 -9.67 33.35
C VAL A 1 -5.39 -8.31 33.61
N ALA A 2 -4.56 -7.82 32.69
CA ALA A 2 -3.96 -6.51 32.80
C ALA A 2 -5.04 -5.42 32.64
N ARG A 3 -4.97 -4.37 33.46
CA ARG A 3 -5.82 -3.20 33.32
C ARG A 3 -5.38 -2.39 32.11
N LEU A 4 -6.33 -1.90 31.33
CA LEU A 4 -6.03 -1.01 30.20
C LEU A 4 -5.40 0.29 30.70
N VAL A 5 -4.34 0.73 30.04
CA VAL A 5 -3.64 1.99 30.28
C VAL A 5 -3.69 2.81 28.99
N TRP A 6 -3.89 4.12 29.11
CA TRP A 6 -3.99 5.03 27.97
C TRP A 6 -2.84 6.04 27.99
N GLY A 7 -2.37 6.43 26.81
CA GLY A 7 -1.46 7.54 26.63
C GLY A 7 -0.04 7.26 27.12
N GLU A 8 0.42 6.02 27.07
CA GLU A 8 1.81 5.68 27.35
C GLU A 8 2.76 6.38 26.36
N THR A 9 3.95 6.70 26.85
CA THR A 9 4.98 7.34 26.03
C THR A 9 5.43 6.38 24.94
N GLY A 10 5.43 6.84 23.69
CA GLY A 10 5.77 6.03 22.51
C GLY A 10 4.57 5.39 21.82
N GLU A 11 3.38 5.38 22.43
CA GLU A 11 2.16 4.79 21.88
C GLU A 11 1.15 5.81 21.33
N ARG A 12 1.52 7.10 21.30
CA ARG A 12 0.68 8.16 20.74
C ARG A 12 0.98 8.36 19.27
N PHE A 13 0.39 7.50 18.43
CA PHE A 13 0.62 7.53 17.00
C PHE A 13 -0.22 8.58 16.28
N PHE A 14 0.32 9.11 15.21
CA PHE A 14 -0.38 9.97 14.26
C PHE A 14 0.10 9.67 12.84
N GLU A 15 -0.76 9.94 11.85
CA GLU A 15 -0.41 9.84 10.44
C GLU A 15 -0.37 11.23 9.84
N THR A 16 0.60 11.47 8.96
CA THR A 16 0.80 12.76 8.32
C THR A 16 1.57 12.60 7.01
N GLY A 17 1.46 13.60 6.16
CA GLY A 17 2.23 13.72 4.94
C GLY A 17 1.86 12.69 3.88
N VAL A 18 2.11 13.08 2.63
CA VAL A 18 2.05 12.20 1.46
C VAL A 18 3.37 12.35 0.74
N ASP A 19 4.04 11.23 0.45
CA ASP A 19 5.26 11.22 -0.32
C ASP A 19 5.34 10.02 -1.28
N ARG A 20 6.40 9.93 -2.06
CA ARG A 20 6.72 8.83 -2.97
C ARG A 20 5.57 8.41 -3.88
N GLY A 21 4.82 9.39 -4.43
CA GLY A 21 3.82 9.12 -5.44
C GLY A 21 4.41 8.49 -6.71
N VAL A 22 3.82 7.41 -7.19
CA VAL A 22 4.20 6.74 -8.45
C VAL A 22 2.96 6.42 -9.26
N LEU A 23 2.96 6.86 -10.50
CA LEU A 23 1.93 6.56 -11.50
C LEU A 23 2.29 5.31 -12.28
N TYR A 24 1.35 4.39 -12.46
CA TYR A 24 1.50 3.20 -13.27
C TYR A 24 0.43 3.15 -14.35
N ILE A 25 0.84 3.08 -15.61
CA ILE A 25 -0.06 3.01 -16.76
C ILE A 25 0.20 1.72 -17.53
N GLU A 26 -0.78 0.80 -17.48
CA GLU A 26 -0.69 -0.49 -18.18
C GLU A 26 0.63 -1.23 -17.89
N SER A 27 1.32 -1.68 -18.96
CA SER A 27 2.59 -2.42 -18.87
C SER A 27 3.82 -1.51 -18.94
N ARG A 28 3.68 -0.21 -18.71
CA ARG A 28 4.79 0.75 -18.71
C ARG A 28 5.49 0.78 -17.36
N PRO A 29 6.78 1.18 -17.32
CA PRO A 29 7.46 1.48 -16.06
C PRO A 29 6.68 2.51 -15.24
N GLY A 30 6.77 2.39 -13.91
CA GLY A 30 6.25 3.40 -13.01
C GLY A 30 6.91 4.76 -13.23
N VAL A 31 6.13 5.82 -13.16
CA VAL A 31 6.59 7.19 -13.33
C VAL A 31 6.41 7.96 -12.03
N VAL A 32 7.46 8.60 -11.56
CA VAL A 32 7.43 9.37 -10.31
C VAL A 32 6.46 10.55 -10.44
N TRP A 33 5.53 10.66 -9.49
CA TRP A 33 4.62 11.79 -9.40
C TRP A 33 5.19 12.85 -8.46
N ASN A 34 5.99 13.75 -9.00
CA ASN A 34 6.45 14.91 -8.27
C ASN A 34 5.31 15.91 -8.06
N GLY A 35 5.33 16.60 -6.91
CA GLY A 35 4.35 17.65 -6.61
C GLY A 35 2.99 17.16 -6.11
N LEU A 36 2.84 15.88 -5.80
CA LEU A 36 1.67 15.33 -5.11
C LEU A 36 1.53 16.03 -3.74
N THR A 37 0.37 16.63 -3.47
CA THR A 37 0.12 17.38 -2.24
C THR A 37 -0.82 16.66 -1.30
N SER A 38 -1.84 15.99 -1.82
CA SER A 38 -2.75 15.20 -1.01
C SER A 38 -3.41 14.08 -1.83
N VAL A 39 -3.77 13.00 -1.14
CA VAL A 39 -4.71 11.99 -1.61
C VAL A 39 -5.78 11.86 -0.52
N THR A 40 -7.00 12.24 -0.86
CA THR A 40 -8.15 12.14 0.05
C THR A 40 -8.94 10.90 -0.31
N GLU A 41 -9.11 10.01 0.65
CA GLU A 41 -9.89 8.79 0.51
C GLU A 41 -11.36 9.11 0.86
N SER A 42 -12.27 8.74 0.01
CA SER A 42 -13.71 8.99 0.17
C SER A 42 -14.48 7.74 -0.26
N PRO A 43 -14.36 6.63 0.48
CA PRO A 43 -15.06 5.41 0.13
C PRO A 43 -16.56 5.68 0.06
N THR A 44 -17.18 5.20 -1.00
CA THR A 44 -18.62 5.29 -1.20
C THR A 44 -19.24 3.91 -1.05
N GLY A 45 -20.40 3.88 -0.44
CA GLY A 45 -21.21 2.66 -0.27
C GLY A 45 -22.63 3.05 0.07
N GLY A 46 -23.60 2.28 -0.37
CA GLY A 46 -24.98 2.51 0.04
C GLY A 46 -25.17 2.23 1.53
N ASP A 47 -26.09 2.95 2.17
CA ASP A 47 -26.49 2.68 3.54
C ASP A 47 -26.91 1.22 3.70
N ALA A 48 -26.57 0.62 4.83
CA ALA A 48 -27.00 -0.71 5.15
C ALA A 48 -28.52 -0.82 5.15
N GLN A 49 -29.05 -1.74 4.36
CA GLN A 49 -30.49 -1.90 4.18
C GLN A 49 -31.10 -2.70 5.34
N PRO A 50 -31.99 -2.08 6.14
CA PRO A 50 -32.68 -2.78 7.21
C PRO A 50 -33.86 -3.60 6.66
N TYR A 51 -33.96 -4.84 7.06
CA TYR A 51 -35.11 -5.70 6.81
C TYR A 51 -35.89 -5.89 8.09
N PHE A 52 -37.22 -5.74 8.01
CA PHE A 52 -38.12 -5.87 9.13
C PHE A 52 -39.05 -7.07 8.94
N ILE A 53 -39.27 -7.85 10.01
CA ILE A 53 -40.23 -8.93 10.09
C ILE A 53 -41.05 -8.70 11.36
N ASP A 54 -42.35 -8.74 11.26
CA ASP A 54 -43.33 -8.51 12.36
C ASP A 54 -43.06 -7.17 13.13
N GLY A 55 -42.64 -6.12 12.40
CA GLY A 55 -42.36 -4.82 12.97
C GLY A 55 -41.01 -4.72 13.71
N ILE A 56 -40.23 -5.79 13.75
CA ILE A 56 -38.91 -5.83 14.38
C ILE A 56 -37.82 -5.80 13.31
N LYS A 57 -36.76 -5.01 13.51
CA LYS A 57 -35.58 -5.00 12.64
C LYS A 57 -34.91 -6.38 12.72
N TYR A 58 -35.07 -7.18 11.70
CA TYR A 58 -34.57 -8.55 11.66
C TYR A 58 -33.12 -8.61 11.23
N GLN A 59 -32.75 -7.85 10.22
CA GLN A 59 -31.41 -7.86 9.64
C GLN A 59 -31.04 -6.48 9.09
N ASN A 60 -29.74 -6.17 9.12
CA ASN A 60 -29.15 -5.00 8.48
C ASN A 60 -28.08 -5.50 7.52
N VAL A 61 -28.34 -5.44 6.22
CA VAL A 61 -27.40 -5.93 5.19
C VAL A 61 -26.51 -4.79 4.75
N PRO A 62 -25.18 -4.85 5.01
CA PRO A 62 -24.25 -3.86 4.53
C PRO A 62 -24.08 -3.98 3.01
N ASN A 63 -24.05 -2.86 2.32
CA ASN A 63 -23.73 -2.80 0.90
C ASN A 63 -22.21 -2.93 0.67
N ALA A 64 -21.83 -3.24 -0.57
CA ALA A 64 -20.43 -3.17 -0.98
C ALA A 64 -19.96 -1.71 -0.95
N GLU A 65 -18.71 -1.52 -0.55
CA GLU A 65 -18.03 -0.23 -0.62
C GLU A 65 -17.17 -0.18 -1.87
N ASP A 66 -17.17 0.95 -2.56
CA ASP A 66 -16.26 1.25 -3.65
C ASP A 66 -15.29 2.35 -3.19
N PHE A 67 -14.03 2.24 -3.59
CA PHE A 67 -13.04 3.25 -3.29
C PHE A 67 -13.19 4.42 -4.27
N GLU A 68 -13.46 5.59 -3.75
CA GLU A 68 -13.37 6.87 -4.44
C GLU A 68 -12.42 7.80 -3.68
N GLY A 69 -11.98 8.86 -4.33
CA GLY A 69 -11.09 9.81 -3.68
C GLY A 69 -10.83 11.05 -4.52
N THR A 70 -9.92 11.87 -4.02
CA THR A 70 -9.42 13.06 -4.73
C THR A 70 -7.90 13.10 -4.62
N ILE A 71 -7.24 13.25 -5.75
CA ILE A 71 -5.80 13.49 -5.84
C ILE A 71 -5.59 14.99 -6.04
N GLU A 72 -4.69 15.60 -5.27
CA GLU A 72 -4.27 16.98 -5.46
C GLU A 72 -2.76 17.06 -5.66
N ALA A 73 -2.32 17.95 -6.56
CA ALA A 73 -0.92 18.12 -6.87
C ALA A 73 -0.63 19.50 -7.45
N PHE A 74 0.59 20.00 -7.23
CA PHE A 74 1.09 21.20 -7.91
C PHE A 74 1.52 20.92 -9.35
N THR A 75 1.89 19.67 -9.65
CA THR A 75 2.29 19.23 -10.98
C THR A 75 2.00 17.74 -11.15
N TYR A 76 2.02 17.25 -12.37
CA TYR A 76 1.80 15.86 -12.70
C TYR A 76 2.73 15.42 -13.84
N PRO A 77 3.07 14.13 -13.94
CA PRO A 77 3.89 13.61 -15.03
C PRO A 77 3.16 13.70 -16.37
N ASN A 78 3.90 13.90 -17.46
CA ASN A 78 3.32 14.02 -18.81
C ASN A 78 2.50 12.77 -19.19
N GLU A 79 2.87 11.62 -18.73
CA GLU A 79 2.17 10.35 -18.96
C GLU A 79 0.75 10.36 -18.40
N PHE A 80 0.49 11.14 -17.36
CA PHE A 80 -0.85 11.29 -16.78
C PHE A 80 -1.86 11.99 -17.72
N THR A 81 -1.39 12.71 -18.73
CA THR A 81 -2.26 13.37 -19.72
C THR A 81 -3.24 12.41 -20.38
N GLU A 82 -2.80 11.17 -20.68
CA GLU A 82 -3.68 10.13 -21.23
C GLU A 82 -4.79 9.71 -20.25
N CYS A 83 -4.50 9.77 -18.96
CA CYS A 83 -5.48 9.45 -17.90
C CYS A 83 -6.49 10.59 -17.68
N GLU A 84 -6.12 11.82 -18.01
CA GLU A 84 -7.01 12.98 -17.99
C GLU A 84 -7.91 13.11 -19.24
N GLY A 85 -7.68 12.30 -20.26
CA GLY A 85 -8.38 12.39 -21.53
C GLY A 85 -7.82 13.48 -22.44
N LEU A 86 -6.49 13.63 -22.44
CA LEU A 86 -5.75 14.40 -23.42
C LEU A 86 -4.95 13.45 -24.31
N ILE A 87 -4.88 13.75 -25.60
CA ILE A 87 -4.03 13.03 -26.56
C ILE A 87 -3.11 14.05 -27.23
N GLU A 88 -1.83 13.75 -27.22
CA GLU A 88 -0.84 14.52 -27.97
C GLU A 88 -0.92 14.14 -29.46
N ALA A 89 -1.47 15.04 -30.27
CA ALA A 89 -1.61 14.85 -31.71
C ALA A 89 -0.30 15.15 -32.45
N TYR A 90 0.42 16.15 -32.00
CA TYR A 90 1.77 16.53 -32.42
C TYR A 90 2.55 16.99 -31.22
N SER A 91 3.88 16.96 -31.28
CA SER A 91 4.71 17.40 -30.16
C SER A 91 4.30 18.77 -29.63
N GLY A 92 3.78 18.81 -28.41
CA GLY A 92 3.27 20.00 -27.75
C GLY A 92 1.83 20.41 -28.12
N LEU A 93 1.14 19.68 -29.00
CA LEU A 93 -0.28 19.92 -29.33
C LEU A 93 -1.16 18.85 -28.70
N PHE A 94 -1.91 19.23 -27.69
CA PHE A 94 -2.82 18.32 -26.97
C PHE A 94 -4.29 18.58 -27.35
N LEU A 95 -5.00 17.51 -27.64
CA LEU A 95 -6.45 17.49 -27.86
C LEU A 95 -7.13 17.05 -26.57
N THR A 96 -8.09 17.81 -26.09
CA THR A 96 -8.90 17.53 -24.91
C THR A 96 -10.13 16.67 -25.24
N SER A 97 -10.85 16.22 -24.21
CA SER A 97 -12.11 15.47 -24.33
C SER A 97 -11.97 14.13 -25.06
N GLN A 98 -10.84 13.49 -24.91
CA GLN A 98 -10.55 12.17 -25.44
C GLN A 98 -10.83 11.06 -24.42
N GLY A 99 -10.72 9.79 -24.86
CA GLY A 99 -10.87 8.65 -23.96
C GLY A 99 -9.83 8.69 -22.84
N ARG A 100 -10.26 8.37 -21.62
CA ARG A 100 -9.42 8.33 -20.43
C ARG A 100 -8.89 6.92 -20.19
N LYS A 101 -7.60 6.81 -19.90
CA LYS A 101 -7.01 5.52 -19.55
C LYS A 101 -7.05 5.30 -18.03
N PRO A 102 -7.39 4.09 -17.58
CA PRO A 102 -7.23 3.74 -16.18
C PRO A 102 -5.73 3.66 -15.84
N PHE A 103 -5.41 3.91 -14.58
CA PHE A 103 -4.05 3.87 -14.07
C PHE A 103 -3.99 3.23 -12.68
N GLY A 104 -2.81 2.87 -12.24
CA GLY A 104 -2.49 2.55 -10.87
C GLY A 104 -1.75 3.70 -10.20
N LEU A 105 -1.92 3.84 -8.91
CA LEU A 105 -1.21 4.83 -8.10
C LEU A 105 -0.64 4.15 -6.86
N ALA A 106 0.63 4.36 -6.59
CA ALA A 106 1.19 4.11 -5.28
C ALA A 106 1.58 5.46 -4.64
N TYR A 107 1.34 5.57 -3.35
CA TYR A 107 1.82 6.69 -2.54
C TYR A 107 2.09 6.20 -1.12
N ARG A 108 2.76 7.02 -0.33
CA ARG A 108 3.10 6.68 1.03
C ARG A 108 2.63 7.77 1.98
N THR A 109 2.10 7.37 3.14
CA THR A 109 1.84 8.24 4.28
C THR A 109 2.83 7.94 5.39
N LEU A 110 3.27 8.97 6.11
CA LEU A 110 4.21 8.84 7.21
C LEU A 110 3.47 8.58 8.51
N VAL A 111 4.05 7.72 9.35
CA VAL A 111 3.52 7.44 10.69
C VAL A 111 4.53 7.93 11.70
N GLY A 112 4.08 8.81 12.59
CA GLY A 112 4.86 9.33 13.68
C GLY A 112 4.33 8.93 15.05
N ASN A 113 5.13 9.20 16.07
CA ASN A 113 4.70 9.13 17.46
C ASN A 113 5.34 10.26 18.27
N ASP A 114 4.97 10.35 19.54
CA ASP A 114 5.45 11.35 20.50
C ASP A 114 6.94 11.24 20.85
N VAL A 115 7.63 10.16 20.46
CA VAL A 115 9.07 9.94 20.72
C VAL A 115 9.91 10.12 19.48
N ASN A 116 9.48 9.54 18.35
CA ASN A 116 10.26 9.50 17.11
C ASN A 116 9.85 10.60 16.11
N GLY A 117 8.88 11.46 16.46
CA GLY A 117 8.34 12.43 15.51
C GLY A 117 7.68 11.70 14.33
N VAL A 118 8.01 12.10 13.09
CA VAL A 118 7.46 11.52 11.85
C VAL A 118 8.20 10.27 11.36
N ASP A 119 9.28 9.88 12.03
CA ASP A 119 10.20 8.83 11.57
C ASP A 119 9.92 7.46 12.23
N LYS A 120 8.71 7.23 12.75
CA LYS A 120 8.35 5.95 13.35
C LYS A 120 8.10 4.86 12.31
N GLY A 121 7.60 5.22 11.15
CA GLY A 121 7.26 4.30 10.06
C GLY A 121 6.45 4.99 8.97
N TYR A 122 5.93 4.18 8.07
CA TYR A 122 5.09 4.66 6.96
C TYR A 122 4.09 3.59 6.54
N LYS A 123 3.08 4.00 5.81
CA LYS A 123 2.15 3.10 5.12
C LYS A 123 2.27 3.31 3.62
N ILE A 124 2.36 2.22 2.88
CA ILE A 124 2.30 2.22 1.42
C ILE A 124 0.84 1.97 1.02
N HIS A 125 0.30 2.85 0.21
CA HIS A 125 -1.03 2.75 -0.35
C HIS A 125 -0.91 2.39 -1.83
N LEU A 126 -1.65 1.36 -2.26
CA LEU A 126 -1.70 0.89 -3.64
C LEU A 126 -3.12 0.99 -4.16
N LEU A 127 -3.33 1.78 -5.19
CA LEU A 127 -4.63 1.94 -5.86
C LEU A 127 -4.61 1.29 -7.24
N TYR A 128 -5.62 0.49 -7.51
CA TYR A 128 -5.77 -0.27 -8.75
C TYR A 128 -6.92 0.24 -9.59
N ASN A 129 -6.74 0.20 -10.91
CA ASN A 129 -7.77 0.54 -11.89
C ASN A 129 -8.46 1.87 -11.61
N VAL A 130 -7.67 2.88 -11.28
CA VAL A 130 -8.12 4.22 -10.98
C VAL A 130 -8.50 4.94 -12.27
N LEU A 131 -9.63 5.59 -12.27
CA LEU A 131 -10.09 6.45 -13.36
C LEU A 131 -10.25 7.89 -12.85
N ALA A 132 -9.55 8.83 -13.46
CA ALA A 132 -9.70 10.24 -13.15
C ALA A 132 -10.97 10.78 -13.81
N GLU A 133 -11.85 11.41 -13.03
CA GLU A 133 -13.05 12.07 -13.54
C GLU A 133 -12.73 13.47 -14.13
N PRO A 134 -13.58 13.99 -15.03
CA PRO A 134 -13.47 15.38 -15.48
C PRO A 134 -13.60 16.33 -14.29
N THR A 135 -12.62 17.21 -14.10
CA THR A 135 -12.65 18.23 -13.05
C THR A 135 -12.50 19.63 -13.63
N SER A 136 -12.98 20.63 -12.90
CA SER A 136 -12.80 22.02 -13.27
C SER A 136 -11.35 22.45 -13.06
N ARG A 137 -10.81 23.24 -13.98
CA ARG A 137 -9.54 23.93 -13.85
C ARG A 137 -9.77 25.43 -13.86
N SER A 138 -9.11 26.15 -12.99
CA SER A 138 -9.14 27.61 -12.93
C SER A 138 -7.77 28.15 -13.29
N ASN A 139 -7.70 29.02 -14.28
CA ASN A 139 -6.49 29.72 -14.63
C ASN A 139 -6.69 31.19 -14.26
N SER A 140 -5.82 31.75 -13.44
CA SER A 140 -5.84 33.15 -13.02
C SER A 140 -4.59 33.87 -13.50
N THR A 141 -4.70 35.21 -13.58
CA THR A 141 -3.53 36.05 -13.83
C THR A 141 -2.58 35.99 -12.62
N MET A 142 -1.29 36.05 -12.89
CA MET A 142 -0.27 36.18 -11.85
C MET A 142 -0.33 37.61 -11.27
N ASP A 143 -0.31 37.71 -9.96
CA ASP A 143 -0.17 38.93 -9.19
C ASP A 143 1.24 39.07 -8.59
N ASP A 144 1.45 40.01 -7.69
CA ASP A 144 2.75 40.22 -7.01
C ASP A 144 3.20 39.04 -6.15
N ASN A 145 2.28 38.13 -5.80
CA ASN A 145 2.54 36.88 -5.09
C ASN A 145 2.15 35.68 -5.96
N PRO A 146 3.05 35.11 -6.75
CA PRO A 146 2.74 33.99 -7.60
C PRO A 146 2.39 32.76 -6.75
N ASN A 147 1.10 32.40 -6.75
CA ASN A 147 0.64 31.18 -6.10
C ASN A 147 0.63 30.05 -7.13
N PRO A 148 1.31 28.92 -6.84
CA PRO A 148 1.25 27.74 -7.70
C PRO A 148 -0.20 27.28 -7.86
N GLN A 149 -0.57 26.91 -9.08
CA GLN A 149 -1.87 26.29 -9.32
C GLN A 149 -1.90 24.91 -8.67
N ASN A 150 -2.94 24.63 -7.88
CA ASN A 150 -3.19 23.29 -7.36
C ASN A 150 -4.17 22.60 -8.30
N PHE A 151 -3.74 21.45 -8.85
CA PHE A 151 -4.59 20.57 -9.65
C PHE A 151 -5.32 19.61 -8.72
N SER A 152 -6.58 19.32 -9.05
CA SER A 152 -7.41 18.40 -8.29
C SER A 152 -8.15 17.48 -9.23
N TRP A 153 -8.13 16.18 -8.98
CA TRP A 153 -8.85 15.17 -9.75
C TRP A 153 -9.65 14.28 -8.81
N LYS A 154 -10.95 14.25 -9.00
CA LYS A 154 -11.78 13.21 -8.41
C LYS A 154 -11.44 11.89 -9.11
N ILE A 155 -11.30 10.83 -8.35
CA ILE A 155 -10.99 9.49 -8.84
C ILE A 155 -12.05 8.48 -8.39
N THR A 156 -12.33 7.56 -9.29
CA THR A 156 -13.13 6.36 -9.04
C THR A 156 -12.31 5.13 -9.37
N THR A 157 -12.72 3.97 -8.90
CA THR A 157 -11.97 2.74 -9.11
C THR A 157 -12.85 1.61 -9.63
N LEU A 158 -12.23 0.65 -10.32
CA LEU A 158 -12.83 -0.64 -10.64
C LEU A 158 -12.09 -1.73 -9.87
N PRO A 159 -12.63 -2.22 -8.75
CA PRO A 159 -11.93 -3.16 -7.88
C PRO A 159 -11.57 -4.47 -8.59
N PRO A 160 -10.27 -4.85 -8.63
CA PRO A 160 -9.84 -6.15 -9.14
C PRO A 160 -10.31 -7.30 -8.24
N PRO A 161 -10.39 -8.53 -8.76
CA PRO A 161 -10.65 -9.69 -7.94
C PRO A 161 -9.47 -9.97 -7.00
N VAL A 162 -9.79 -10.36 -5.77
CA VAL A 162 -8.81 -10.76 -4.75
C VAL A 162 -9.21 -12.16 -4.26
N VAL A 163 -8.29 -13.12 -4.38
CA VAL A 163 -8.58 -14.53 -4.01
C VAL A 163 -8.82 -14.63 -2.50
N GLY A 164 -9.92 -15.23 -2.11
CA GLY A 164 -10.30 -15.42 -0.70
C GLY A 164 -10.91 -14.19 -0.01
N TYR A 165 -10.96 -13.04 -0.67
CA TYR A 165 -11.46 -11.79 -0.12
C TYR A 165 -12.49 -11.12 -1.04
N ARG A 166 -13.14 -10.08 -0.56
CA ARG A 166 -13.96 -9.20 -1.40
C ARG A 166 -13.05 -8.43 -2.35
N ARG A 167 -13.60 -8.07 -3.51
CA ARG A 167 -12.91 -7.19 -4.45
C ARG A 167 -12.54 -5.88 -3.74
N THR A 168 -11.31 -5.44 -3.90
CA THR A 168 -10.85 -4.15 -3.39
C THR A 168 -9.91 -3.50 -4.39
N ALA A 169 -9.97 -2.19 -4.50
CA ALA A 169 -9.06 -1.40 -5.31
C ALA A 169 -7.95 -0.75 -4.49
N HIS A 170 -8.01 -0.82 -3.15
CA HIS A 170 -7.07 -0.17 -2.26
C HIS A 170 -6.42 -1.18 -1.32
N PHE A 171 -5.09 -1.24 -1.32
CA PHE A 171 -4.26 -2.02 -0.41
C PHE A 171 -3.41 -1.07 0.43
N ILE A 172 -3.28 -1.39 1.70
CA ILE A 172 -2.43 -0.65 2.64
C ILE A 172 -1.43 -1.62 3.24
N ILE A 173 -0.15 -1.26 3.20
CA ILE A 173 0.96 -2.03 3.76
C ILE A 173 1.62 -1.17 4.82
N ASP A 174 1.59 -1.60 6.08
CA ASP A 174 2.15 -0.86 7.21
C ASP A 174 3.57 -1.35 7.51
N SER A 175 4.56 -0.51 7.27
CA SER A 175 5.98 -0.84 7.46
C SER A 175 6.36 -1.22 8.90
N ARG A 176 5.52 -0.88 9.88
CA ARG A 176 5.81 -1.12 11.30
C ARG A 176 5.55 -2.56 11.71
N VAL A 177 4.71 -3.26 10.98
CA VAL A 177 4.24 -4.62 11.30
C VAL A 177 4.49 -5.61 10.16
N THR A 178 4.80 -5.13 8.95
CA THR A 178 5.15 -5.97 7.81
C THR A 178 6.57 -6.51 7.99
N ASP A 179 6.77 -7.77 7.64
CA ASP A 179 8.10 -8.37 7.61
C ASP A 179 9.05 -7.56 6.72
N PRO A 180 10.27 -7.25 7.17
CA PRO A 180 11.22 -6.43 6.41
C PRO A 180 11.57 -7.00 5.02
N LEU A 181 11.62 -8.34 4.87
CA LEU A 181 11.91 -8.98 3.57
C LEU A 181 10.74 -8.81 2.61
N ALA A 182 9.51 -9.04 3.10
CA ALA A 182 8.30 -8.82 2.30
C ALA A 182 8.16 -7.33 1.91
N LEU A 183 8.43 -6.42 2.84
CA LEU A 183 8.39 -4.98 2.59
C LEU A 183 9.41 -4.57 1.52
N ALA A 184 10.66 -5.03 1.64
CA ALA A 184 11.72 -4.75 0.67
C ALA A 184 11.36 -5.31 -0.72
N ALA A 185 10.87 -6.54 -0.81
CA ALA A 185 10.45 -7.14 -2.07
C ALA A 185 9.32 -6.34 -2.76
N ILE A 186 8.38 -5.81 -1.99
CA ILE A 186 7.32 -4.95 -2.53
C ILE A 186 7.89 -3.61 -3.00
N GLU A 187 8.77 -2.98 -2.21
CA GLU A 187 9.39 -1.71 -2.59
C GLU A 187 10.26 -1.86 -3.84
N ASP A 188 10.99 -2.97 -3.99
CA ASP A 188 11.77 -3.29 -5.19
C ASP A 188 10.90 -3.39 -6.44
N ILE A 189 9.71 -3.98 -6.33
CA ILE A 189 8.76 -4.05 -7.44
C ILE A 189 8.16 -2.67 -7.74
N LEU A 190 7.78 -1.93 -6.72
CA LEU A 190 7.14 -0.62 -6.89
C LEU A 190 8.10 0.42 -7.46
N TYR A 191 9.29 0.50 -6.89
CA TYR A 191 10.24 1.57 -7.24
C TYR A 191 11.29 1.13 -8.27
N GLY A 192 11.42 -0.17 -8.46
CA GLY A 192 12.44 -0.76 -9.34
C GLY A 192 13.81 -0.84 -8.69
N THR A 193 14.67 -1.64 -9.30
CA THR A 193 16.09 -1.78 -8.96
C THR A 193 16.93 -1.62 -10.21
N GLU A 194 18.25 -1.78 -10.14
CA GLU A 194 19.12 -1.80 -11.34
C GLU A 194 18.73 -2.89 -12.35
N SER A 195 18.13 -4.00 -11.87
CA SER A 195 17.76 -5.16 -12.71
C SER A 195 16.25 -5.34 -12.87
N LEU A 196 15.42 -4.66 -12.08
CA LEU A 196 13.96 -4.79 -12.06
C LEU A 196 13.29 -3.48 -12.44
N THR A 197 12.47 -3.53 -13.49
CA THR A 197 11.66 -2.36 -13.89
C THR A 197 10.51 -2.15 -12.90
N SER A 198 10.31 -0.90 -12.46
CA SER A 198 9.23 -0.51 -11.57
C SER A 198 7.85 -0.81 -12.16
N ARG A 199 6.96 -1.39 -11.38
CA ARG A 199 5.56 -1.69 -11.76
C ARG A 199 4.66 -1.81 -10.54
N LEU A 200 3.37 -1.72 -10.74
CA LEU A 200 2.40 -2.05 -9.70
C LEU A 200 2.27 -3.59 -9.61
N PRO A 201 2.54 -4.22 -8.44
CA PRO A 201 2.35 -5.67 -8.29
C PRO A 201 0.86 -6.03 -8.40
N LEU A 202 0.56 -7.21 -8.92
CA LEU A 202 -0.82 -7.71 -8.94
C LEU A 202 -1.28 -8.09 -7.52
N PRO A 203 -2.59 -7.99 -7.20
CA PRO A 203 -3.10 -8.40 -5.89
C PRO A 203 -2.64 -9.80 -5.44
N ALA A 204 -2.73 -10.80 -6.32
CA ALA A 204 -2.28 -12.17 -6.01
C ALA A 204 -0.77 -12.26 -5.74
N GLU A 205 0.03 -11.45 -6.41
CA GLU A 205 1.48 -11.38 -6.22
C GLU A 205 1.84 -10.82 -4.84
N ILE A 206 1.10 -9.82 -4.35
CA ILE A 206 1.30 -9.30 -2.99
C ILE A 206 1.14 -10.42 -1.97
N PHE A 207 0.08 -11.23 -2.06
CA PHE A 207 -0.12 -12.36 -1.15
C PHE A 207 1.04 -13.34 -1.23
N THR A 208 1.49 -13.71 -2.43
CA THR A 208 2.64 -14.59 -2.61
C THR A 208 3.91 -14.02 -1.97
N ILE A 209 4.14 -12.70 -2.11
CA ILE A 209 5.30 -12.05 -1.47
C ILE A 209 5.24 -12.16 0.05
N PHE A 210 4.07 -11.92 0.64
CA PHE A 210 3.90 -12.04 2.08
C PHE A 210 4.03 -13.48 2.57
N GLU A 211 3.58 -14.47 1.79
CA GLU A 211 3.71 -15.90 2.10
C GLU A 211 5.17 -16.39 2.00
N THR A 212 5.91 -15.94 0.98
CA THR A 212 7.26 -16.46 0.70
C THR A 212 8.38 -15.68 1.39
N ASN A 213 8.15 -14.44 1.80
CA ASN A 213 9.15 -13.58 2.44
C ASN A 213 8.83 -13.30 3.92
N SER A 214 8.07 -14.15 4.58
CA SER A 214 7.89 -14.04 6.02
C SER A 214 9.17 -14.54 6.73
N SER A 215 9.84 -13.66 7.49
CA SER A 215 10.92 -14.07 8.37
C SER A 215 10.34 -14.79 9.58
N PHE A 216 11.05 -15.79 10.07
CA PHE A 216 10.78 -16.34 11.38
C PHE A 216 11.93 -16.00 12.32
N VAL A 217 11.61 -15.87 13.59
CA VAL A 217 12.56 -15.52 14.63
C VAL A 217 12.75 -16.73 15.53
N VAL A 218 14.00 -17.11 15.78
CA VAL A 218 14.36 -18.10 16.77
C VAL A 218 15.05 -17.40 17.93
N VAL A 219 14.52 -17.57 19.12
CA VAL A 219 15.07 -17.00 20.37
C VAL A 219 15.58 -18.12 21.22
N ASP A 220 16.86 -18.08 21.61
CA ASP A 220 17.41 -18.92 22.63
C ASP A 220 16.92 -18.44 24.02
N ASN A 221 16.25 -19.32 24.75
CA ASN A 221 15.73 -19.00 26.08
C ASN A 221 16.80 -19.12 27.19
N GLY A 222 18.01 -19.57 26.85
CA GLY A 222 19.13 -19.73 27.79
C GLY A 222 19.01 -20.92 28.76
N ASP A 223 18.01 -21.76 28.59
CA ASP A 223 17.76 -22.97 29.40
C ASP A 223 17.91 -24.26 28.57
N GLY A 224 18.49 -24.17 27.39
CA GLY A 224 18.56 -25.23 26.39
C GLY A 224 17.30 -25.44 25.58
N THR A 225 16.35 -24.47 25.65
CA THR A 225 15.17 -24.44 24.80
C THR A 225 15.21 -23.23 23.86
N PHE A 226 14.51 -23.36 22.74
CA PHE A 226 14.40 -22.33 21.74
C PHE A 226 12.92 -22.05 21.41
N THR A 227 12.58 -20.79 21.24
CA THR A 227 11.26 -20.39 20.75
C THR A 227 11.36 -19.94 19.32
N ALA A 228 10.72 -20.66 18.41
CA ALA A 228 10.54 -20.23 17.02
C ALA A 228 9.17 -19.59 16.86
N SER A 229 9.10 -18.41 16.26
CA SER A 229 7.86 -17.72 15.95
C SER A 229 7.90 -17.19 14.52
N GLY A 230 6.83 -17.39 13.80
CA GLY A 230 6.68 -17.02 12.38
C GLY A 230 5.48 -17.73 11.79
N THR A 231 5.32 -17.62 10.48
CA THR A 231 4.28 -18.33 9.72
C THR A 231 4.90 -19.42 8.86
N ASP A 232 4.21 -20.55 8.70
CA ASP A 232 4.51 -21.64 7.78
C ASP A 232 5.90 -22.28 7.92
N PHE A 233 6.25 -22.74 9.14
CA PHE A 233 7.42 -23.57 9.34
C PHE A 233 7.10 -24.78 10.24
N GLU A 234 7.78 -25.88 9.99
CA GLU A 234 7.78 -27.06 10.87
C GLU A 234 9.17 -27.22 11.49
N VAL A 235 9.22 -27.51 12.79
CA VAL A 235 10.46 -27.70 13.52
C VAL A 235 10.67 -29.20 13.77
N PHE A 236 11.75 -29.76 13.27
CA PHE A 236 12.15 -31.13 13.49
C PHE A 236 13.39 -31.21 14.39
N MET A 237 13.34 -32.02 15.45
CA MET A 237 14.51 -32.35 16.25
C MET A 237 15.31 -33.43 15.53
N SER A 238 16.49 -33.09 15.03
CA SER A 238 17.35 -34.01 14.29
C SER A 238 18.49 -34.63 15.15
N GLY A 239 18.61 -34.23 16.43
CA GLY A 239 19.62 -34.71 17.37
C GLY A 239 19.48 -34.08 18.73
N VAL A 240 20.43 -34.35 19.65
CA VAL A 240 20.36 -33.84 21.03
C VAL A 240 20.53 -32.32 21.09
N ASP A 241 21.22 -31.74 20.10
CA ASP A 241 21.53 -30.30 20.04
C ASP A 241 21.34 -29.69 18.64
N THR A 242 20.61 -30.34 17.75
CA THR A 242 20.37 -29.87 16.38
C THR A 242 18.89 -29.81 16.06
N PHE A 243 18.44 -28.66 15.52
CA PHE A 243 17.10 -28.45 15.03
C PHE A 243 17.14 -28.30 13.51
N THR A 244 16.18 -28.86 12.83
CA THR A 244 15.91 -28.55 11.43
C THR A 244 14.57 -27.83 11.35
N ILE A 245 14.58 -26.66 10.78
CA ILE A 245 13.34 -25.94 10.46
C ILE A 245 13.08 -26.14 8.98
N ASP A 246 11.96 -26.76 8.68
CA ASP A 246 11.55 -26.98 7.30
C ASP A 246 10.81 -25.74 6.81
N THR A 247 11.59 -24.83 6.24
CA THR A 247 11.10 -23.78 5.36
C THR A 247 11.90 -23.87 4.08
N PRO A 248 11.39 -23.39 2.94
CA PRO A 248 12.14 -23.42 1.68
C PRO A 248 13.54 -22.79 1.74
N SER A 249 13.92 -22.17 2.85
CA SER A 249 15.09 -21.30 2.94
C SER A 249 15.91 -21.39 4.23
N ALA A 250 15.67 -22.34 5.13
CA ALA A 250 16.39 -22.38 6.41
C ALA A 250 17.41 -23.50 6.46
N VAL A 251 18.65 -23.17 6.77
CA VAL A 251 19.72 -24.11 7.07
C VAL A 251 20.23 -23.84 8.48
N PHE A 252 20.07 -24.79 9.38
CA PHE A 252 20.69 -24.76 10.70
C PHE A 252 22.08 -25.35 10.64
N VAL A 253 23.03 -24.70 11.28
CA VAL A 253 24.42 -25.15 11.26
C VAL A 253 24.94 -25.58 12.62
N ASP A 254 24.48 -25.03 13.75
CA ASP A 254 24.94 -25.41 15.10
C ASP A 254 24.04 -24.82 16.20
N ALA A 255 24.06 -25.38 17.41
CA ALA A 255 23.30 -24.89 18.56
C ALA A 255 23.79 -23.54 19.11
N ASP A 256 25.03 -23.15 18.85
CA ASP A 256 25.64 -21.91 19.31
C ASP A 256 25.68 -20.80 18.25
N SER A 257 25.29 -21.05 17.00
CA SER A 257 25.23 -20.05 15.94
C SER A 257 24.20 -20.41 14.90
N TYR A 258 23.19 -19.56 14.74
CA TYR A 258 22.16 -19.73 13.74
C TYR A 258 22.46 -18.83 12.54
N THR A 259 22.63 -19.43 11.39
CA THR A 259 22.67 -18.67 10.14
C THR A 259 21.43 -19.03 9.34
N LEU A 260 20.53 -18.09 9.24
CA LEU A 260 19.40 -18.16 8.32
C LEU A 260 19.87 -17.55 7.00
N SER A 261 19.95 -18.36 5.98
CA SER A 261 20.18 -17.87 4.62
C SER A 261 18.86 -17.89 3.87
N SER A 262 18.41 -16.74 3.46
CA SER A 262 17.39 -16.63 2.42
C SER A 262 17.99 -17.04 1.07
N PRO A 263 17.26 -17.72 0.18
CA PRO A 263 17.71 -18.04 -1.17
C PRO A 263 18.00 -16.80 -2.02
#